data_b893e6e22390ea465d385a050c5ecec2
#
_entry.id   b893e6e22390ea465d385a050c5ecec2
#
_cell.length_a   1.000
_cell.length_b   1.000
_cell.length_c   1.000
_cell.angle_alpha   90.00
_cell.angle_beta   90.00
_cell.angle_gamma   90.00
#
_symmetry.space_group_name_H-M   'P 1'
#
loop_
_entity.id
_entity.type
_entity.pdbx_description
1 polymer ?
#
loop_
_entity_poly.entity_id
_entity_poly.type
_entity_poly.pdbx_seq_one_letter_code
_entity_poly.pdbx_strand_id
1 'polypeptide(L)'
;MTKGRIILLVLAVAVITELAAQEHTDTLRTKALPEVDVEARRVIRQGTTDSYFPSKAQRERSANAFSLLGNLHLPGIVVDQVERTLNYTRGGGRVALEINGKPSNIDELLSLPISRLKKVQLVRVPSVKYGTDVAVVINVVDGRGDSGVGLGLNAMNALTTNYNDDALWFRFNTGVHELGVNYNFKLNGIDKAFTRTDEHINNPTGRMVDRKIDGRFSGGNYRDDLLSLYYTLNRTNRRTIDIRTSLDWDRFPQRAIDATVDEGSSY
;
A
#
# COMPACT_ATOMS: atom_id res chain seq x y z
N MET A 1 7.17 59.56 -73.18
CA MET A 1 8.34 58.80 -72.72
C MET A 1 8.25 58.35 -71.22
N THR A 2 7.07 58.16 -70.66
CA THR A 2 6.94 57.87 -69.20
C THR A 2 6.38 56.49 -68.91
N LYS A 3 5.65 55.84 -69.80
CA LYS A 3 5.08 54.46 -69.51
C LYS A 3 6.11 53.35 -69.61
N GLY A 4 7.11 53.44 -70.48
CA GLY A 4 8.13 52.38 -70.62
C GLY A 4 9.12 52.35 -69.45
N ARG A 5 9.38 53.49 -68.79
CA ARG A 5 10.29 53.49 -67.58
C ARG A 5 9.65 52.94 -66.34
N ILE A 6 8.33 53.07 -66.24
CA ILE A 6 7.61 52.46 -65.04
C ILE A 6 7.55 50.94 -65.15
N ILE A 7 7.33 50.44 -66.42
CA ILE A 7 7.33 48.94 -66.61
C ILE A 7 8.69 48.37 -66.36
N LEU A 8 9.76 49.03 -66.72
CA LEU A 8 11.14 48.54 -66.47
C LEU A 8 11.48 48.55 -64.98
N LEU A 9 10.98 49.53 -64.23
CA LEU A 9 11.19 49.64 -62.80
C LEU A 9 10.40 48.58 -62.01
N VAL A 10 9.18 48.25 -62.44
CA VAL A 10 8.36 47.21 -61.88
C VAL A 10 8.97 45.82 -62.15
N LEU A 11 9.49 45.60 -63.39
CA LEU A 11 10.18 44.33 -63.66
C LEU A 11 11.49 44.18 -62.92
N ALA A 12 12.25 45.26 -62.66
CA ALA A 12 13.46 45.24 -61.87
C ALA A 12 13.19 44.88 -60.36
N VAL A 13 12.07 45.41 -59.84
CA VAL A 13 11.67 45.09 -58.42
C VAL A 13 11.21 43.64 -58.30
N ALA A 14 10.52 43.09 -59.29
CA ALA A 14 10.08 41.70 -59.30
C ALA A 14 11.27 40.70 -59.31
N VAL A 15 12.33 41.04 -60.06
CA VAL A 15 13.56 40.20 -60.11
C VAL A 15 14.34 40.28 -58.80
N ILE A 16 14.32 41.36 -58.06
CA ILE A 16 15.01 41.55 -56.80
C ILE A 16 14.26 40.76 -55.68
N THR A 17 12.94 40.62 -55.75
CA THR A 17 12.18 39.85 -54.77
C THR A 17 12.34 38.38 -54.96
N GLU A 18 12.63 37.82 -56.12
CA GLU A 18 12.92 36.42 -56.35
C GLU A 18 14.34 36.00 -55.89
N LEU A 19 15.30 36.97 -55.93
CA LEU A 19 16.67 36.65 -55.45
C LEU A 19 16.80 36.64 -53.90
N ALA A 20 15.86 37.26 -53.20
CA ALA A 20 15.87 37.26 -51.73
C ALA A 20 15.18 36.04 -51.12
N ALA A 21 14.57 35.15 -51.91
CA ALA A 21 13.85 33.97 -51.45
C ALA A 21 14.66 32.65 -51.53
N GLN A 22 15.94 32.72 -51.87
CA GLN A 22 16.86 31.59 -51.66
C GLN A 22 17.48 31.69 -50.26
N GLU A 23 16.66 31.53 -49.23
CA GLU A 23 17.13 31.07 -47.94
C GLU A 23 17.80 29.72 -48.16
N HIS A 24 19.08 29.69 -47.94
CA HIS A 24 19.84 28.48 -47.77
C HIS A 24 19.25 27.77 -46.56
N THR A 25 18.26 26.91 -46.80
CA THR A 25 17.89 25.89 -45.84
C THR A 25 19.07 24.93 -45.76
N ASP A 26 20.07 25.33 -44.97
CA ASP A 26 21.03 24.40 -44.42
C ASP A 26 20.21 23.50 -43.52
N THR A 27 19.65 22.45 -44.08
CA THR A 27 19.09 21.35 -43.37
C THR A 27 20.25 20.66 -42.63
N LEU A 28 20.63 21.29 -41.52
CA LEU A 28 21.21 20.54 -40.44
C LEU A 28 20.19 19.42 -40.16
N ARG A 29 20.41 18.26 -40.76
CA ARG A 29 19.80 17.01 -40.30
C ARG A 29 20.18 16.91 -38.83
N THR A 30 19.36 17.53 -37.99
CA THR A 30 19.28 17.17 -36.58
C THR A 30 18.88 15.71 -36.57
N LYS A 31 19.88 14.83 -36.62
CA LYS A 31 19.70 13.43 -36.28
C LYS A 31 19.12 13.46 -34.88
N ALA A 32 17.81 13.35 -34.78
CA ALA A 32 17.15 13.16 -33.50
C ALA A 32 17.87 11.97 -32.88
N LEU A 33 18.71 12.26 -31.92
CA LEU A 33 19.31 11.19 -31.11
C LEU A 33 18.10 10.42 -30.59
N PRO A 34 18.08 9.08 -30.70
CA PRO A 34 17.03 8.30 -30.09
C PRO A 34 16.95 8.77 -28.64
N GLU A 35 15.76 9.17 -28.21
CA GLU A 35 15.46 9.52 -26.83
C GLU A 35 16.03 8.38 -26.01
N VAL A 36 17.14 8.60 -25.33
CA VAL A 36 17.71 7.64 -24.41
C VAL A 36 16.74 7.64 -23.24
N ASP A 37 15.78 6.73 -23.29
CA ASP A 37 14.93 6.44 -22.15
C ASP A 37 15.86 5.93 -21.04
N VAL A 38 16.35 6.87 -20.25
CA VAL A 38 17.13 6.55 -19.07
C VAL A 38 16.14 5.95 -18.08
N GLU A 39 15.93 4.64 -18.18
CA GLU A 39 15.26 3.90 -17.12
C GLU A 39 16.07 4.11 -15.84
N ALA A 40 15.67 5.12 -15.08
CA ALA A 40 16.26 5.35 -13.76
C ALA A 40 16.13 4.04 -12.97
N ARG A 41 17.24 3.56 -12.44
CA ARG A 41 17.25 2.32 -11.64
C ARG A 41 16.20 2.43 -10.56
N ARG A 42 15.13 1.67 -10.71
CA ARG A 42 13.98 1.69 -9.77
C ARG A 42 14.31 1.04 -8.44
N VAL A 43 15.42 0.36 -8.35
CA VAL A 43 15.91 -0.28 -7.13
C VAL A 43 17.37 0.14 -6.92
N ILE A 44 17.63 0.76 -5.78
CA ILE A 44 18.98 1.12 -5.34
C ILE A 44 19.29 0.29 -4.10
N ARG A 45 20.36 -0.50 -4.17
CA ARG A 45 20.84 -1.33 -3.06
C ARG A 45 22.01 -0.63 -2.37
N GLN A 46 21.90 -0.46 -1.07
CA GLN A 46 22.90 0.24 -0.26
C GLN A 46 23.11 -0.50 1.06
N GLY A 47 24.16 -1.29 1.16
CA GLY A 47 24.41 -2.14 2.33
C GLY A 47 23.27 -3.13 2.57
N THR A 48 22.63 -3.03 3.72
CA THR A 48 21.48 -3.89 4.13
C THR A 48 20.13 -3.33 3.71
N THR A 49 20.09 -2.19 3.03
CA THR A 49 18.86 -1.49 2.66
C THR A 49 18.69 -1.45 1.15
N ASP A 50 17.55 -1.94 0.69
CA ASP A 50 17.13 -1.83 -0.70
C ASP A 50 16.04 -0.75 -0.81
N SER A 51 16.26 0.26 -1.64
CA SER A 51 15.30 1.35 -1.89
C SER A 51 14.58 1.14 -3.20
N TYR A 52 13.26 1.05 -3.15
CA TYR A 52 12.37 0.84 -4.28
C TYR A 52 11.65 2.15 -4.61
N PHE A 53 11.70 2.57 -5.87
CA PHE A 53 11.06 3.79 -6.36
C PHE A 53 9.85 3.40 -7.23
N PRO A 54 8.60 3.61 -6.73
CA PRO A 54 7.41 3.23 -7.47
C PRO A 54 7.31 3.98 -8.80
N SER A 55 7.04 3.27 -9.88
CA SER A 55 6.74 3.86 -11.17
C SER A 55 5.35 4.50 -11.20
N LYS A 56 5.11 5.35 -12.21
CA LYS A 56 3.78 5.89 -12.45
C LYS A 56 2.75 4.78 -12.64
N ALA A 57 3.05 3.79 -13.46
CA ALA A 57 2.17 2.65 -13.69
C ALA A 57 1.87 1.82 -12.43
N GLN A 58 2.86 1.62 -11.54
CA GLN A 58 2.63 0.94 -10.26
C GLN A 58 1.72 1.74 -9.34
N ARG A 59 1.86 3.07 -9.32
CA ARG A 59 0.98 3.95 -8.54
C ARG A 59 -0.46 3.92 -9.06
N GLU A 60 -0.64 4.00 -10.38
CA GLU A 60 -1.95 4.02 -11.03
C GLU A 60 -2.71 2.69 -10.87
N ARG A 61 -1.98 1.57 -10.78
CA ARG A 61 -2.57 0.23 -10.54
C ARG A 61 -2.86 -0.06 -9.07
N SER A 62 -2.49 0.83 -8.18
CA SER A 62 -2.62 0.63 -6.74
C SER A 62 -3.78 1.46 -6.20
N ALA A 63 -4.68 0.84 -5.45
CA ALA A 63 -5.80 1.53 -4.83
C ALA A 63 -5.36 2.39 -3.64
N ASN A 64 -4.34 1.95 -2.90
CA ASN A 64 -3.80 2.59 -1.70
C ASN A 64 -2.31 2.26 -1.52
N ALA A 65 -1.67 2.83 -0.50
CA ALA A 65 -0.25 2.62 -0.25
C ALA A 65 0.07 1.16 0.13
N PHE A 66 -0.86 0.44 0.75
CA PHE A 66 -0.68 -0.99 1.07
C PHE A 66 -0.69 -1.86 -0.18
N SER A 67 -1.64 -1.65 -1.11
CA SER A 67 -1.65 -2.36 -2.39
C SER A 67 -0.42 -2.02 -3.25
N LEU A 68 0.14 -0.81 -3.11
CA LEU A 68 1.38 -0.44 -3.76
C LEU A 68 2.56 -1.27 -3.26
N LEU A 69 2.64 -1.62 -1.97
CA LEU A 69 3.66 -2.55 -1.47
C LEU A 69 3.60 -3.90 -2.18
N GLY A 70 2.41 -4.44 -2.41
CA GLY A 70 2.22 -5.66 -3.19
C GLY A 70 2.73 -5.53 -4.63
N ASN A 71 2.43 -4.42 -5.29
CA ASN A 71 2.84 -4.13 -6.67
C ASN A 71 4.35 -3.86 -6.83
N LEU A 72 5.07 -3.58 -5.73
CA LEU A 72 6.52 -3.42 -5.73
C LEU A 72 7.27 -4.75 -5.73
N HIS A 73 6.61 -5.86 -5.41
CA HIS A 73 7.20 -7.20 -5.37
C HIS A 73 8.49 -7.24 -4.53
N LEU A 74 8.40 -6.75 -3.29
CA LEU A 74 9.54 -6.72 -2.37
C LEU A 74 10.03 -8.15 -2.08
N PRO A 75 11.34 -8.43 -2.18
CA PRO A 75 11.88 -9.78 -2.03
C PRO A 75 11.56 -10.40 -0.67
N GLY A 76 10.86 -11.53 -0.67
CA GLY A 76 10.49 -12.27 0.53
C GLY A 76 9.31 -11.67 1.31
N ILE A 77 8.67 -10.62 0.81
CA ILE A 77 7.47 -10.05 1.40
C ILE A 77 6.25 -10.52 0.63
N VAL A 78 5.30 -11.11 1.34
CA VAL A 78 3.96 -11.41 0.86
C VAL A 78 3.00 -10.40 1.48
N VAL A 79 2.28 -9.69 0.62
CA VAL A 79 1.26 -8.72 1.00
C VAL A 79 -0.09 -9.36 0.79
N ASP A 80 -0.76 -9.71 1.86
CA ASP A 80 -2.12 -10.21 1.83
C ASP A 80 -3.10 -9.02 1.86
N GLN A 81 -3.80 -8.81 0.75
CA GLN A 81 -4.72 -7.69 0.59
C GLN A 81 -6.05 -7.92 1.34
N VAL A 82 -6.43 -9.18 1.54
CA VAL A 82 -7.68 -9.56 2.20
C VAL A 82 -7.53 -9.47 3.71
N GLU A 83 -6.50 -10.15 4.23
CA GLU A 83 -6.23 -10.16 5.69
C GLU A 83 -5.47 -8.91 6.16
N ARG A 84 -5.06 -8.03 5.22
CA ARG A 84 -4.24 -6.84 5.48
C ARG A 84 -3.01 -7.16 6.31
N THR A 85 -2.27 -8.21 5.91
CA THR A 85 -1.06 -8.64 6.61
C THR A 85 0.18 -8.56 5.73
N LEU A 86 1.33 -8.40 6.39
CA LEU A 86 2.65 -8.42 5.78
C LEU A 86 3.43 -9.61 6.35
N ASN A 87 3.75 -10.57 5.49
CA ASN A 87 4.45 -11.80 5.90
C ASN A 87 5.82 -11.88 5.26
N TYR A 88 6.83 -12.31 6.03
CA TYR A 88 8.17 -12.56 5.52
C TYR A 88 8.40 -14.06 5.31
N THR A 89 8.73 -14.45 4.06
CA THR A 89 8.80 -15.86 3.66
C THR A 89 10.22 -16.45 3.65
N ARG A 90 11.26 -15.63 3.81
CA ARG A 90 12.67 -16.08 3.74
C ARG A 90 13.32 -16.37 5.08
N GLY A 91 12.53 -16.47 6.15
CA GLY A 91 12.99 -16.75 7.49
C GLY A 91 11.87 -16.57 8.51
N GLY A 92 12.08 -17.01 9.74
CA GLY A 92 11.16 -16.72 10.83
C GLY A 92 11.24 -15.27 11.28
N GLY A 93 10.14 -14.73 11.79
CA GLY A 93 10.06 -13.39 12.35
C GLY A 93 9.05 -12.50 11.67
N ARG A 94 8.65 -11.43 12.35
CA ARG A 94 7.65 -10.49 11.88
C ARG A 94 8.24 -9.40 10.99
N VAL A 95 7.40 -8.77 10.22
CA VAL A 95 7.71 -7.56 9.45
C VAL A 95 7.41 -6.34 10.33
N ALA A 96 8.38 -5.46 10.55
CA ALA A 96 8.12 -4.16 11.16
C ALA A 96 7.85 -3.13 10.06
N LEU A 97 6.83 -2.31 10.27
CA LEU A 97 6.45 -1.22 9.37
C LEU A 97 6.87 0.12 9.96
N GLU A 98 7.47 0.95 9.13
CA GLU A 98 7.80 2.34 9.46
C GLU A 98 7.29 3.29 8.38
N ILE A 99 6.95 4.50 8.81
CA ILE A 99 6.70 5.63 7.92
C ILE A 99 7.68 6.74 8.30
N ASN A 100 8.54 7.12 7.36
CA ASN A 100 9.61 8.12 7.58
C ASN A 100 10.53 7.79 8.77
N GLY A 101 10.84 6.49 8.97
CA GLY A 101 11.69 6.01 10.06
C GLY A 101 11.02 5.96 11.43
N LYS A 102 9.70 6.13 11.51
CA LYS A 102 8.90 6.01 12.74
C LYS A 102 8.08 4.74 12.69
N PRO A 103 7.99 3.98 13.79
CA PRO A 103 7.11 2.82 13.87
C PRO A 103 5.68 3.18 13.48
N SER A 104 5.06 2.33 12.70
CA SER A 104 3.73 2.56 12.14
C SER A 104 2.98 1.24 12.01
N ASN A 105 1.72 1.31 11.63
CA ASN A 105 0.86 0.17 11.36
C ASN A 105 0.25 0.24 9.96
N ILE A 106 -0.50 -0.79 9.60
CA ILE A 106 -1.11 -0.89 8.25
C ILE A 106 -2.18 0.17 8.06
N ASP A 107 -2.91 0.54 9.10
CA ASP A 107 -3.97 1.55 9.02
C ASP A 107 -3.40 2.94 8.73
N GLU A 108 -2.27 3.27 9.37
CA GLU A 108 -1.53 4.49 9.03
C GLU A 108 -1.04 4.47 7.59
N LEU A 109 -0.55 3.32 7.12
CA LEU A 109 -0.12 3.15 5.74
C LEU A 109 -1.28 3.32 4.75
N LEU A 110 -2.46 2.76 5.05
CA LEU A 110 -3.66 2.94 4.25
C LEU A 110 -4.09 4.41 4.13
N SER A 111 -3.80 5.21 5.17
CA SER A 111 -4.09 6.65 5.17
C SER A 111 -3.13 7.50 4.32
N LEU A 112 -2.02 6.91 3.81
CA LEU A 112 -1.05 7.63 3.00
C LEU A 112 -1.53 7.78 1.55
N PRO A 113 -1.62 9.01 1.02
CA PRO A 113 -1.85 9.21 -0.39
C PRO A 113 -0.71 8.63 -1.23
N ILE A 114 -1.03 7.80 -2.22
CA ILE A 114 -0.03 7.15 -3.09
C ILE A 114 0.86 8.19 -3.80
N SER A 115 0.30 9.34 -4.17
CA SER A 115 1.01 10.43 -4.83
C SER A 115 2.17 10.98 -4.01
N ARG A 116 2.07 10.93 -2.69
CA ARG A 116 3.10 11.40 -1.75
C ARG A 116 4.21 10.38 -1.51
N LEU A 117 3.98 9.11 -1.79
CA LEU A 117 4.91 8.03 -1.52
C LEU A 117 6.12 8.12 -2.46
N LYS A 118 7.30 8.47 -1.94
CA LYS A 118 8.52 8.66 -2.75
C LYS A 118 9.25 7.35 -3.01
N LYS A 119 9.48 6.58 -1.96
CA LYS A 119 10.20 5.30 -2.04
C LYS A 119 9.78 4.39 -0.90
N VAL A 120 10.02 3.12 -1.07
CA VAL A 120 9.93 2.10 -0.02
C VAL A 120 11.31 1.52 0.21
N GLN A 121 11.74 1.45 1.46
CA GLN A 121 13.02 0.90 1.85
C GLN A 121 12.79 -0.44 2.55
N LEU A 122 13.42 -1.48 2.05
CA LEU A 122 13.46 -2.80 2.68
C LEU A 122 14.79 -2.95 3.41
N VAL A 123 14.77 -2.96 4.75
CA VAL A 123 15.94 -3.18 5.59
C VAL A 123 16.00 -4.66 5.93
N ARG A 124 16.96 -5.37 5.31
CA ARG A 124 17.10 -6.83 5.43
C ARG A 124 17.75 -7.30 6.72
N VAL A 125 18.47 -6.42 7.37
CA VAL A 125 19.13 -6.67 8.67
C VAL A 125 18.69 -5.57 9.62
N PRO A 126 17.59 -5.77 10.36
CA PRO A 126 17.11 -4.79 11.32
C PRO A 126 18.12 -4.57 12.45
N SER A 127 18.20 -3.36 12.98
CA SER A 127 18.98 -3.11 14.18
C SER A 127 18.29 -3.65 15.43
N VAL A 128 19.02 -3.83 16.50
CA VAL A 128 18.56 -4.40 17.79
C VAL A 128 17.37 -3.61 18.38
N LYS A 129 17.22 -2.34 18.01
CA LYS A 129 16.09 -1.49 18.46
C LYS A 129 14.70 -2.05 18.15
N TYR A 130 14.57 -2.92 17.13
CA TYR A 130 13.29 -3.51 16.72
C TYR A 130 12.94 -4.79 17.50
N GLY A 131 13.85 -5.30 18.32
CA GLY A 131 13.72 -6.60 18.97
C GLY A 131 14.29 -7.74 18.12
N THR A 132 14.38 -8.91 18.71
CA THR A 132 14.95 -10.12 18.09
C THR A 132 13.97 -10.88 17.22
N ASP A 133 12.68 -10.55 17.31
CA ASP A 133 11.58 -11.18 16.59
C ASP A 133 11.32 -10.52 15.22
N VAL A 134 11.94 -9.36 14.92
CA VAL A 134 11.78 -8.66 13.65
C VAL A 134 12.78 -9.16 12.63
N ALA A 135 12.28 -9.76 11.56
CA ALA A 135 13.10 -10.28 10.46
C ALA A 135 13.49 -9.21 9.46
N VAL A 136 12.58 -8.30 9.13
CA VAL A 136 12.80 -7.21 8.18
C VAL A 136 12.02 -5.97 8.59
N VAL A 137 12.49 -4.79 8.15
CA VAL A 137 11.75 -3.53 8.30
C VAL A 137 11.39 -2.99 6.93
N ILE A 138 10.14 -2.62 6.76
CA ILE A 138 9.65 -1.89 5.61
C ILE A 138 9.45 -0.44 6.04
N ASN A 139 10.30 0.46 5.54
CA ASN A 139 10.18 1.90 5.79
C ASN A 139 9.61 2.60 4.55
N VAL A 140 8.40 3.07 4.66
CA VAL A 140 7.73 3.86 3.61
C VAL A 140 8.15 5.31 3.77
N VAL A 141 8.81 5.86 2.77
CA VAL A 141 9.24 7.26 2.76
C VAL A 141 8.20 8.09 2.02
N ASP A 142 7.46 8.83 2.80
CA ASP A 142 6.49 9.83 2.34
C ASP A 142 7.24 11.14 2.05
N GLY A 143 6.95 11.75 0.92
CA GLY A 143 7.34 13.13 0.68
C GLY A 143 6.64 14.01 1.68
N ARG A 144 7.38 14.60 2.62
CA ARG A 144 6.83 15.66 3.48
C ARG A 144 6.28 16.73 2.55
N GLY A 145 5.00 16.63 2.32
CA GLY A 145 4.32 17.44 1.33
C GLY A 145 3.92 18.78 1.93
N ASP A 146 3.55 19.61 1.02
CA ASP A 146 2.93 20.89 1.26
C ASP A 146 1.77 20.79 2.25
N SER A 147 1.48 21.91 2.90
CA SER A 147 0.32 22.05 3.76
C SER A 147 -0.95 21.58 3.08
N GLY A 148 -1.79 20.85 3.78
CA GLY A 148 -3.00 20.31 3.17
C GLY A 148 -3.85 19.49 4.14
N VAL A 149 -5.04 19.18 3.65
CA VAL A 149 -6.01 18.30 4.30
C VAL A 149 -6.20 17.06 3.44
N GLY A 150 -6.24 15.91 4.06
CA GLY A 150 -6.57 14.63 3.42
C GLY A 150 -7.69 13.94 4.17
N LEU A 151 -8.60 13.35 3.43
CA LEU A 151 -9.66 12.48 3.92
C LEU A 151 -9.71 11.24 3.03
N GLY A 152 -9.94 10.07 3.60
CA GLY A 152 -10.14 8.87 2.83
C GLY A 152 -10.92 7.81 3.56
N LEU A 153 -11.50 6.92 2.76
CA LEU A 153 -12.27 5.78 3.18
C LEU A 153 -11.74 4.55 2.45
N ASN A 154 -11.47 3.49 3.20
CA ASN A 154 -11.32 2.15 2.67
C ASN A 154 -12.47 1.31 3.19
N ALA A 155 -13.20 0.64 2.32
CA ALA A 155 -14.31 -0.22 2.70
C ALA A 155 -14.11 -1.60 2.05
N MET A 156 -14.14 -2.64 2.87
CA MET A 156 -14.09 -4.03 2.42
C MET A 156 -15.21 -4.80 3.09
N ASN A 157 -16.27 -5.00 2.34
CA ASN A 157 -17.53 -5.56 2.85
C ASN A 157 -17.93 -6.79 2.04
N ALA A 158 -18.29 -7.87 2.70
CA ALA A 158 -18.87 -9.03 2.03
C ALA A 158 -20.35 -8.82 1.78
N LEU A 159 -20.81 -9.25 0.59
CA LEU A 159 -22.22 -9.14 0.22
C LEU A 159 -23.07 -10.29 0.79
N THR A 160 -22.46 -11.41 1.14
CA THR A 160 -23.15 -12.66 1.52
C THR A 160 -22.96 -13.07 2.97
N THR A 161 -22.06 -12.41 3.67
CA THR A 161 -21.73 -12.69 5.09
C THR A 161 -21.62 -11.39 5.86
N ASN A 162 -21.77 -11.44 7.17
CA ASN A 162 -21.56 -10.27 8.04
C ASN A 162 -20.05 -10.02 8.22
N TYR A 163 -19.38 -9.60 7.16
CA TYR A 163 -17.98 -9.21 7.19
C TYR A 163 -17.82 -7.78 6.70
N ASN A 164 -17.27 -6.93 7.55
CA ASN A 164 -16.91 -5.55 7.26
C ASN A 164 -15.51 -5.29 7.81
N ASP A 165 -14.69 -4.63 7.04
CA ASP A 165 -13.37 -4.15 7.45
C ASP A 165 -13.17 -2.76 6.81
N ASP A 166 -13.64 -1.74 7.53
CA ASP A 166 -13.72 -0.38 7.05
C ASP A 166 -12.74 0.51 7.81
N ALA A 167 -12.09 1.41 7.09
CA ALA A 167 -11.18 2.39 7.66
C ALA A 167 -11.50 3.78 7.14
N LEU A 168 -11.73 4.71 8.05
CA LEU A 168 -11.87 6.13 7.78
C LEU A 168 -10.63 6.85 8.30
N TRP A 169 -10.05 7.74 7.51
CA TRP A 169 -8.92 8.53 7.97
C TRP A 169 -9.04 10.01 7.59
N PHE A 170 -8.51 10.84 8.48
CA PHE A 170 -8.34 12.27 8.30
C PHE A 170 -6.90 12.65 8.60
N ARG A 171 -6.32 13.52 7.79
CA ARG A 171 -4.98 14.06 7.98
C ARG A 171 -4.97 15.56 7.70
N PHE A 172 -4.34 16.30 8.58
CA PHE A 172 -4.07 17.72 8.43
C PHE A 172 -2.57 17.96 8.56
N ASN A 173 -1.98 18.70 7.62
CA ASN A 173 -0.55 18.97 7.60
C ASN A 173 -0.30 20.44 7.22
N THR A 174 0.52 21.15 8.02
CA THR A 174 0.98 22.52 7.74
C THR A 174 2.48 22.58 7.42
N GLY A 175 3.13 21.42 7.21
CA GLY A 175 4.58 21.32 7.11
C GLY A 175 5.29 21.24 8.46
N VAL A 176 4.88 22.06 9.44
CA VAL A 176 5.39 22.04 10.82
C VAL A 176 4.54 21.11 11.71
N HIS A 177 3.24 21.18 11.57
CA HIS A 177 2.27 20.42 12.34
C HIS A 177 1.62 19.36 11.45
N GLU A 178 1.60 18.14 11.89
CA GLU A 178 0.85 17.06 11.28
C GLU A 178 -0.08 16.44 12.32
N LEU A 179 -1.37 16.40 12.02
CA LEU A 179 -2.40 15.75 12.82
C LEU A 179 -3.05 14.66 11.96
N GLY A 180 -3.26 13.49 12.53
CA GLY A 180 -4.00 12.42 11.89
C GLY A 180 -4.95 11.74 12.84
N VAL A 181 -6.08 11.30 12.27
CA VAL A 181 -7.12 10.52 12.92
C VAL A 181 -7.42 9.34 12.02
N ASN A 182 -7.30 8.13 12.54
CA ASN A 182 -7.70 6.90 11.86
C ASN A 182 -8.73 6.19 12.72
N TYR A 183 -9.84 5.80 12.12
CA TYR A 183 -10.85 4.97 12.74
C TYR A 183 -11.03 3.72 11.90
N ASN A 184 -10.82 2.57 12.52
CA ASN A 184 -11.01 1.27 11.90
C ASN A 184 -12.18 0.58 12.57
N PHE A 185 -13.03 0.01 11.75
CA PHE A 185 -14.19 -0.75 12.14
C PHE A 185 -14.12 -2.12 11.51
N LYS A 186 -14.09 -3.17 12.34
CA LYS A 186 -14.13 -4.54 11.86
C LYS A 186 -15.31 -5.26 12.47
N LEU A 187 -16.10 -5.86 11.59
CA LEU A 187 -17.21 -6.73 11.97
C LEU A 187 -17.00 -8.09 11.32
N ASN A 188 -17.00 -9.14 12.11
CA ASN A 188 -16.90 -10.50 11.61
C ASN A 188 -18.00 -11.35 12.26
N GLY A 189 -19.01 -11.69 11.49
CA GLY A 189 -20.13 -12.52 11.91
C GLY A 189 -19.94 -13.95 11.44
N ILE A 190 -19.88 -14.88 12.36
CA ILE A 190 -19.87 -16.33 12.07
C ILE A 190 -21.26 -16.87 12.40
N ASP A 191 -22.21 -16.59 11.53
CA ASP A 191 -23.53 -17.21 11.62
C ASP A 191 -23.52 -18.53 10.85
N LYS A 192 -23.98 -19.60 11.49
CA LYS A 192 -24.19 -20.92 10.87
C LYS A 192 -22.92 -21.66 10.42
N ALA A 193 -21.77 -21.43 11.03
CA ALA A 193 -20.63 -22.29 10.84
C ALA A 193 -20.92 -23.67 11.48
N PHE A 194 -20.53 -24.74 10.80
CA PHE A 194 -20.59 -26.08 11.34
C PHE A 194 -19.20 -26.73 11.25
N THR A 195 -18.88 -27.58 12.19
CA THR A 195 -17.72 -28.46 12.13
C THR A 195 -18.19 -29.90 12.14
N ARG A 196 -17.61 -30.73 11.30
CA ARG A 196 -17.75 -32.18 11.36
C ARG A 196 -16.39 -32.79 11.55
N THR A 197 -16.26 -33.58 12.60
CA THR A 197 -15.03 -34.34 12.91
C THR A 197 -15.38 -35.81 12.96
N ASP A 198 -14.74 -36.61 12.14
CA ASP A 198 -14.82 -38.07 12.18
C ASP A 198 -13.52 -38.58 12.85
N GLU A 199 -13.66 -39.21 14.02
CA GLU A 199 -12.53 -39.74 14.77
C GLU A 199 -12.58 -41.29 14.82
N HIS A 200 -11.47 -41.90 14.48
CA HIS A 200 -11.28 -43.35 14.61
C HIS A 200 -10.31 -43.59 15.76
N ILE A 201 -10.83 -44.04 16.89
CA ILE A 201 -10.06 -44.22 18.13
C ILE A 201 -9.75 -45.70 18.34
N ASN A 202 -8.49 -46.07 18.29
CA ASN A 202 -8.04 -47.40 18.69
C ASN A 202 -7.80 -47.42 20.21
N ASN A 203 -8.65 -48.12 20.93
CA ASN A 203 -8.48 -48.30 22.37
C ASN A 203 -7.35 -49.33 22.62
N PRO A 204 -6.52 -49.18 23.68
CA PRO A 204 -5.52 -50.16 24.09
C PRO A 204 -6.05 -51.60 24.28
N THR A 205 -7.33 -51.75 24.47
CA THR A 205 -8.03 -53.05 24.55
C THR A 205 -8.30 -53.70 23.18
N GLY A 206 -7.88 -53.09 22.08
CA GLY A 206 -8.12 -53.58 20.72
C GLY A 206 -9.51 -53.27 20.15
N ARG A 207 -10.30 -52.47 20.85
CA ARG A 207 -11.63 -52.06 20.40
C ARG A 207 -11.54 -50.78 19.61
N MET A 208 -12.10 -50.77 18.42
CA MET A 208 -12.22 -49.59 17.56
C MET A 208 -13.50 -48.82 17.90
N VAL A 209 -13.39 -47.55 18.16
CA VAL A 209 -14.52 -46.64 18.43
C VAL A 209 -14.52 -45.59 17.34
N ASP A 210 -15.61 -45.55 16.59
CA ASP A 210 -15.86 -44.49 15.59
C ASP A 210 -16.71 -43.42 16.26
N ARG A 211 -16.19 -42.18 16.28
CA ARG A 211 -16.88 -41.01 16.84
C ARG A 211 -17.09 -39.98 15.77
N LYS A 212 -18.34 -39.57 15.60
CA LYS A 212 -18.73 -38.45 14.78
C LYS A 212 -19.18 -37.29 15.64
N ILE A 213 -18.54 -36.15 15.45
CA ILE A 213 -18.84 -34.92 16.17
C ILE A 213 -19.37 -33.90 15.18
N ASP A 214 -20.64 -33.60 15.23
CA ASP A 214 -21.26 -32.51 14.46
C ASP A 214 -21.46 -31.31 15.39
N GLY A 215 -20.63 -30.30 15.25
CA GLY A 215 -20.72 -29.04 15.99
C GLY A 215 -21.40 -27.96 15.17
N ARG A 216 -22.35 -27.28 15.75
CA ARG A 216 -22.98 -26.08 15.19
C ARG A 216 -22.61 -24.88 16.04
N PHE A 217 -22.14 -23.84 15.40
CA PHE A 217 -21.90 -22.55 16.06
C PHE A 217 -23.19 -21.74 16.00
N SER A 218 -23.77 -21.45 17.17
CA SER A 218 -24.75 -20.38 17.28
C SER A 218 -23.99 -19.08 17.45
N GLY A 219 -24.01 -18.27 16.39
CA GLY A 219 -23.09 -17.17 16.21
C GLY A 219 -23.45 -15.90 16.93
N GLY A 220 -22.48 -15.04 16.99
CA GLY A 220 -22.57 -13.63 17.31
C GLY A 220 -21.52 -12.89 16.51
N ASN A 221 -21.75 -11.61 16.31
CA ASN A 221 -20.81 -10.77 15.60
C ASN A 221 -19.66 -10.35 16.52
N TYR A 222 -18.44 -10.68 16.13
CA TYR A 222 -17.25 -10.04 16.66
C TYR A 222 -17.17 -8.63 16.10
N ARG A 223 -17.00 -7.64 16.95
CA ARG A 223 -16.82 -6.24 16.56
C ARG A 223 -15.56 -5.72 17.22
N ASP A 224 -14.75 -5.06 16.44
CA ASP A 224 -13.51 -4.40 16.82
C ASP A 224 -13.54 -2.96 16.29
N ASP A 225 -13.38 -2.01 17.17
CA ASP A 225 -13.33 -0.59 16.86
C ASP A 225 -12.01 -0.02 17.36
N LEU A 226 -11.16 0.48 16.47
CA LEU A 226 -9.87 1.08 16.78
C LEU A 226 -9.84 2.54 16.35
N LEU A 227 -9.71 3.46 17.29
CA LEU A 227 -9.46 4.88 17.05
C LEU A 227 -7.99 5.19 17.32
N SER A 228 -7.26 5.65 16.32
CA SER A 228 -5.87 6.08 16.45
C SER A 228 -5.73 7.56 16.16
N LEU A 229 -5.07 8.26 17.05
CA LEU A 229 -4.76 9.68 16.94
C LEU A 229 -3.25 9.86 16.93
N TYR A 230 -2.73 10.68 16.03
CA TYR A 230 -1.34 11.07 16.08
C TYR A 230 -1.16 12.55 15.83
N TYR A 231 -0.16 13.12 16.50
CA TYR A 231 0.28 14.48 16.30
C TYR A 231 1.79 14.52 16.20
N THR A 232 2.29 15.15 15.15
CA THR A 232 3.72 15.35 14.93
C THR A 232 4.03 16.83 14.81
N LEU A 233 4.95 17.32 15.62
CA LEU A 233 5.55 18.64 15.50
C LEU A 233 6.96 18.51 14.93
N ASN A 234 7.17 19.01 13.72
CA ASN A 234 8.46 19.06 13.06
C ASN A 234 9.06 20.45 13.16
N ARG A 235 9.88 20.72 14.17
CA ARG A 235 10.54 22.01 14.33
C ARG A 235 11.95 21.92 13.79
N THR A 236 12.16 22.39 12.56
CA THR A 236 13.46 22.47 11.86
C THR A 236 14.37 21.26 12.07
N ASN A 237 14.93 20.68 11.10
CA ASN A 237 15.80 19.50 10.92
C ASN A 237 16.39 18.74 12.14
N ARG A 238 16.15 19.15 13.38
CA ARG A 238 16.78 18.60 14.59
C ARG A 238 15.85 18.18 15.73
N ARG A 239 14.57 18.61 15.73
CA ARG A 239 13.65 18.28 16.83
C ARG A 239 12.29 17.92 16.27
N THR A 240 11.84 16.73 16.57
CA THR A 240 10.50 16.26 16.27
C THR A 240 9.85 15.80 17.56
N ILE A 241 8.62 16.22 17.80
CA ILE A 241 7.76 15.67 18.84
C ILE A 241 6.70 14.84 18.14
N ASP A 242 6.55 13.61 18.55
CA ASP A 242 5.57 12.67 18.00
C ASP A 242 4.76 12.11 19.16
N ILE A 243 3.46 12.34 19.13
CA ILE A 243 2.51 11.88 20.15
C ILE A 243 1.52 10.99 19.44
N ARG A 244 1.35 9.76 19.93
CA ARG A 244 0.41 8.78 19.41
C ARG A 244 -0.41 8.21 20.53
N THR A 245 -1.68 8.05 20.30
CA THR A 245 -2.59 7.35 21.19
C THR A 245 -3.58 6.54 20.39
N SER A 246 -3.98 5.41 20.93
CA SER A 246 -5.03 4.57 20.36
C SER A 246 -6.00 4.17 21.44
N LEU A 247 -7.25 4.08 21.06
CA LEU A 247 -8.35 3.53 21.85
C LEU A 247 -8.90 2.34 21.07
N ASP A 248 -8.91 1.22 21.73
CA ASP A 248 -9.35 -0.05 21.20
C ASP A 248 -10.47 -0.58 22.08
N TRP A 249 -11.60 -0.97 21.47
CA TRP A 249 -12.72 -1.57 22.19
C TRP A 249 -13.38 -2.66 21.37
N ASP A 250 -13.25 -3.86 21.91
CA ASP A 250 -13.75 -5.07 21.30
C ASP A 250 -15.06 -5.51 21.93
N ARG A 251 -15.93 -6.04 21.09
CA ARG A 251 -17.10 -6.78 21.54
C ARG A 251 -16.97 -8.23 21.08
N PHE A 252 -16.80 -9.12 22.04
CA PHE A 252 -16.83 -10.56 21.82
C PHE A 252 -18.23 -11.10 22.10
N PRO A 253 -18.87 -11.76 21.13
CA PRO A 253 -20.12 -12.44 21.39
C PRO A 253 -19.87 -13.68 22.24
N GLN A 254 -20.83 -14.04 23.06
CA GLN A 254 -20.86 -15.39 23.62
C GLN A 254 -21.09 -16.37 22.48
N ARG A 255 -20.12 -17.26 22.25
CA ARG A 255 -20.23 -18.34 21.28
C ARG A 255 -20.68 -19.58 22.02
N ALA A 256 -21.85 -20.13 21.66
CA ALA A 256 -22.25 -21.44 22.06
C ALA A 256 -21.94 -22.43 20.93
N ILE A 257 -21.39 -23.59 21.28
CA ILE A 257 -21.19 -24.71 20.38
C ILE A 257 -22.12 -25.81 20.87
N ASP A 258 -23.14 -26.08 20.07
CA ASP A 258 -23.95 -27.27 20.27
C ASP A 258 -23.30 -28.41 19.48
N ALA A 259 -22.75 -29.40 20.19
CA ALA A 259 -22.15 -30.56 19.57
C ALA A 259 -22.97 -31.81 19.86
N THR A 260 -23.30 -32.55 18.81
CA THR A 260 -23.85 -33.90 18.93
C THR A 260 -22.73 -34.86 18.68
N VAL A 261 -22.52 -35.77 19.66
CA VAL A 261 -21.51 -36.84 19.56
C VAL A 261 -22.25 -38.14 19.35
N ASP A 262 -21.97 -38.80 18.22
CA ASP A 262 -22.48 -40.14 17.93
C ASP A 262 -21.32 -41.13 18.01
N GLU A 263 -21.42 -42.08 18.91
CA GLU A 263 -20.38 -43.11 19.14
C GLU A 263 -20.89 -44.47 18.67
N GLY A 264 -20.29 -44.96 17.60
CA GLY A 264 -20.49 -46.33 17.13
C GLY A 264 -19.34 -47.23 17.64
N SER A 265 -19.63 -48.40 18.20
CA SER A 265 -18.61 -49.40 18.46
C SER A 265 -18.72 -50.55 17.46
N SER A 266 -17.66 -50.78 16.68
CA SER A 266 -17.53 -52.00 15.91
C SER A 266 -16.79 -53.05 16.74
N TYR A 267 -17.33 -54.26 16.79
CA TYR A 267 -16.71 -55.42 17.45
C TYR A 267 -15.68 -56.05 16.52
#